data_f7fc85801c912d33de761acd49684205
#
_entry.id   f7fc85801c912d33de761acd49684205
#
_cell.length_a   1.000
_cell.length_b   1.000
_cell.length_c   1.000
_cell.angle_alpha   90.00
_cell.angle_beta   90.00
_cell.angle_gamma   90.00
#
_symmetry.space_group_name_H-M   'P 1'
#
loop_
_entity.id
_entity.type
_entity.pdbx_description
1 polymer ?
#
loop_
_entity_poly.entity_id
_entity_poly.type
_entity_poly.pdbx_seq_one_letter_code
_entity_poly.pdbx_strand_id
1 'polypeptide(L)'
;MKYRATVLTPTLVGDGSRLSPIDYMVWRDQVNVLNQTRIFKLLSKGPRLDGYLKQLQNATKLDFASWGGFAQNYADRRIPFEDAAYTPFFNSAPVESLSIPTFSANNAGPFLPGAAIKGALRTALVFSRVKPAAFHALAEKLVGERLPRRPAEDLERQAVGSGGSDRMRAVVIADSEALSRETFKLYLLRVSTLIAKGAAQYSLGWKQAGRGAVDGKRPDDSTPTFAEMAAPGTAFEGAWRENDFLNREEVRQMLRWNQPVTHATLFEAANQYAAKQLELHAQYAQWSGLEGLGASVADLQQKLEAARNSGGCLLALGWGAGFLSKSAAIGADESDQRKVLAMLPFYSRAIQTGLPFPKTRRVVFLKNKPAALPGWVEFRVA
;
A
#
# COMPACT_ATOMS: atom_id res chain seq x y z
N MET A 1 21.81 12.36 10.32
CA MET A 1 20.71 13.13 9.73
C MET A 1 19.39 12.56 10.22
N LYS A 2 18.36 13.37 10.30
CA LYS A 2 17.00 12.90 10.57
C LYS A 2 16.19 12.87 9.27
N TYR A 3 15.26 11.94 9.19
CA TYR A 3 14.26 11.99 8.12
C TYR A 3 12.90 12.36 8.67
N ARG A 4 12.07 12.92 7.79
CA ARG A 4 10.65 13.17 8.01
C ARG A 4 9.84 12.62 6.85
N ALA A 5 8.84 11.79 7.15
CA ALA A 5 7.90 11.22 6.21
C ALA A 5 6.50 11.74 6.51
N THR A 6 5.96 12.63 5.67
CA THR A 6 4.65 13.25 5.83
C THR A 6 3.63 12.55 4.94
N VAL A 7 2.57 12.01 5.52
CA VAL A 7 1.48 11.36 4.81
C VAL A 7 0.69 12.37 3.99
N LEU A 8 0.59 12.16 2.69
CA LEU A 8 -0.18 13.01 1.75
C LEU A 8 -1.57 12.44 1.48
N THR A 9 -1.69 11.12 1.40
CA THR A 9 -2.96 10.40 1.28
C THR A 9 -3.02 9.28 2.31
N PRO A 10 -4.21 8.80 2.71
CA PRO A 10 -4.30 7.75 3.73
C PRO A 10 -3.35 6.59 3.45
N THR A 11 -2.50 6.26 4.41
CA THR A 11 -1.38 5.33 4.23
C THR A 11 -1.42 4.24 5.28
N LEU A 12 -1.28 2.99 4.83
CA LEU A 12 -1.11 1.81 5.68
C LEU A 12 0.21 1.12 5.34
N VAL A 13 1.15 1.13 6.27
CA VAL A 13 2.33 0.26 6.24
C VAL A 13 2.18 -0.74 7.38
N GLY A 14 1.76 -1.94 7.05
CA GLY A 14 1.47 -3.01 8.02
C GLY A 14 2.54 -4.09 8.02
N ASP A 15 2.60 -4.83 9.10
CA ASP A 15 3.43 -6.02 9.30
C ASP A 15 2.71 -7.34 8.94
N GLY A 16 1.49 -7.24 8.39
CA GLY A 16 0.62 -8.36 8.08
C GLY A 16 -0.45 -8.62 9.14
N SER A 17 -0.39 -7.94 10.28
CA SER A 17 -1.40 -8.03 11.33
C SER A 17 -2.76 -7.53 10.85
N ARG A 18 -3.82 -8.18 11.36
CA ARG A 18 -5.21 -7.84 11.06
C ARG A 18 -6.07 -8.06 12.30
N LEU A 19 -7.06 -7.21 12.47
CA LEU A 19 -8.14 -7.48 13.41
C LEU A 19 -9.15 -8.41 12.72
N SER A 20 -9.46 -9.53 13.33
CA SER A 20 -10.55 -10.39 12.90
C SER A 20 -11.88 -9.91 13.50
N PRO A 21 -13.04 -10.35 12.98
CA PRO A 21 -14.33 -9.91 13.50
C PRO A 21 -14.59 -10.22 14.98
N ILE A 22 -13.79 -11.11 15.59
CA ILE A 22 -13.87 -11.45 17.02
C ILE A 22 -12.98 -10.56 17.90
N ASP A 23 -12.05 -9.77 17.31
CA ASP A 23 -11.12 -8.94 18.06
C ASP A 23 -11.70 -7.58 18.42
N TYR A 24 -12.86 -7.21 17.85
CA TYR A 24 -13.42 -5.87 18.01
C TYR A 24 -14.95 -5.85 18.01
N MET A 25 -15.50 -4.74 18.44
CA MET A 25 -16.89 -4.38 18.20
C MET A 25 -17.01 -2.98 17.63
N VAL A 26 -17.99 -2.76 16.78
CA VAL A 26 -18.35 -1.41 16.33
C VAL A 26 -19.37 -0.83 17.28
N TRP A 27 -19.09 0.34 17.80
CA TRP A 27 -20.00 1.09 18.64
C TRP A 27 -19.96 2.57 18.24
N ARG A 28 -21.10 3.13 17.89
CA ARG A 28 -21.20 4.47 17.29
C ARG A 28 -20.35 4.53 16.00
N ASP A 29 -19.44 5.48 15.91
CA ASP A 29 -18.58 5.82 14.77
C ASP A 29 -17.13 5.33 14.92
N GLN A 30 -16.94 4.25 15.68
CA GLN A 30 -15.60 3.70 15.95
C GLN A 30 -15.57 2.19 16.10
N VAL A 31 -14.41 1.63 15.81
CA VAL A 31 -14.05 0.24 16.12
C VAL A 31 -13.37 0.21 17.49
N ASN A 32 -13.96 -0.54 18.42
CA ASN A 32 -13.41 -0.78 19.76
C ASN A 32 -12.66 -2.12 19.72
N VAL A 33 -11.33 -2.10 19.76
CA VAL A 33 -10.49 -3.31 19.82
C VAL A 33 -10.52 -3.84 21.26
N LEU A 34 -10.98 -5.06 21.42
CA LEU A 34 -11.32 -5.64 22.70
C LEU A 34 -10.12 -6.29 23.39
N ASN A 35 -10.03 -6.12 24.70
CA ASN A 35 -9.13 -6.91 25.54
C ASN A 35 -9.76 -8.27 25.86
N GLN A 36 -9.47 -9.26 25.02
CA GLN A 36 -10.01 -10.61 25.15
C GLN A 36 -9.68 -11.24 26.52
N THR A 37 -8.51 -10.99 27.06
CA THR A 37 -8.10 -11.52 28.37
C THR A 37 -8.94 -10.95 29.51
N ARG A 38 -9.22 -9.64 29.50
CA ARG A 38 -10.06 -8.99 30.51
C ARG A 38 -11.51 -9.46 30.41
N ILE A 39 -12.03 -9.58 29.18
CA ILE A 39 -13.38 -10.10 28.94
C ILE A 39 -13.50 -11.53 29.44
N PHE A 40 -12.55 -12.40 29.08
CA PHE A 40 -12.53 -13.78 29.54
C PHE A 40 -12.49 -13.88 31.07
N LYS A 41 -11.63 -13.11 31.75
CA LYS A 41 -11.54 -13.07 33.22
C LYS A 41 -12.86 -12.63 33.87
N LEU A 42 -13.60 -11.70 33.25
CA LEU A 42 -14.91 -11.30 33.73
C LEU A 42 -15.93 -12.42 33.59
N LEU A 43 -16.00 -13.04 32.41
CA LEU A 43 -17.01 -14.04 32.07
C LEU A 43 -16.75 -15.40 32.76
N SER A 44 -15.48 -15.72 33.05
CA SER A 44 -15.11 -16.98 33.71
C SER A 44 -15.71 -17.16 35.12
N LYS A 45 -16.20 -16.07 35.73
CA LYS A 45 -16.85 -16.08 37.05
C LYS A 45 -18.39 -16.20 36.99
N GLY A 46 -18.97 -16.40 35.81
CA GLY A 46 -20.42 -16.37 35.65
C GLY A 46 -20.96 -17.27 34.53
N PRO A 47 -22.28 -17.41 34.43
CA PRO A 47 -22.95 -18.35 33.51
C PRO A 47 -22.83 -17.95 32.02
N ARG A 48 -22.26 -16.78 31.69
CA ARG A 48 -22.14 -16.27 30.33
C ARG A 48 -20.92 -16.78 29.57
N LEU A 49 -20.01 -17.49 30.24
CA LEU A 49 -18.76 -17.99 29.62
C LEU A 49 -19.06 -18.93 28.45
N ASP A 50 -19.97 -19.88 28.62
CA ASP A 50 -20.31 -20.85 27.58
C ASP A 50 -20.88 -20.19 26.33
N GLY A 51 -21.71 -19.16 26.50
CA GLY A 51 -22.24 -18.34 25.38
C GLY A 51 -21.13 -17.62 24.64
N TYR A 52 -20.19 -17.06 25.36
CA TYR A 52 -19.00 -16.39 24.77
C TYR A 52 -18.12 -17.37 23.99
N LEU A 53 -17.81 -18.51 24.61
CA LEU A 53 -17.00 -19.54 23.95
C LEU A 53 -17.66 -20.08 22.68
N LYS A 54 -18.98 -20.30 22.70
CA LYS A 54 -19.74 -20.68 21.50
C LYS A 54 -19.68 -19.63 20.39
N GLN A 55 -19.76 -18.33 20.73
CA GLN A 55 -19.59 -17.26 19.75
C GLN A 55 -18.17 -17.24 19.15
N LEU A 56 -17.14 -17.41 19.99
CA LEU A 56 -15.75 -17.51 19.50
C LEU A 56 -15.53 -18.71 18.58
N GLN A 57 -16.13 -19.86 18.89
CA GLN A 57 -16.02 -21.07 18.06
C GLN A 57 -16.70 -20.91 16.70
N ASN A 58 -17.85 -20.25 16.67
CA ASN A 58 -18.61 -20.01 15.43
C ASN A 58 -18.12 -18.80 14.61
N ALA A 59 -17.23 -17.99 15.17
CA ALA A 59 -16.34 -16.96 14.63
C ALA A 59 -16.79 -16.14 13.40
N THR A 60 -18.08 -15.89 13.21
CA THR A 60 -18.53 -15.05 12.11
C THR A 60 -18.55 -13.57 12.49
N LYS A 61 -19.09 -13.23 13.66
CA LYS A 61 -19.12 -11.87 14.22
C LYS A 61 -19.53 -11.96 15.68
N LEU A 62 -18.83 -11.23 16.57
CA LEU A 62 -19.28 -11.15 17.95
C LEU A 62 -20.48 -10.20 18.06
N ASP A 63 -21.60 -10.71 18.52
CA ASP A 63 -22.76 -9.91 18.87
C ASP A 63 -22.75 -9.56 20.36
N PHE A 64 -22.03 -8.48 20.69
CA PHE A 64 -22.03 -7.95 22.05
C PHE A 64 -23.25 -7.08 22.37
N ALA A 65 -24.08 -6.74 21.38
CA ALA A 65 -25.29 -5.97 21.63
C ALA A 65 -26.27 -6.75 22.52
N SER A 66 -26.39 -8.07 22.31
CA SER A 66 -27.16 -8.98 23.16
C SER A 66 -26.65 -9.07 24.62
N TRP A 67 -25.43 -8.60 24.88
CA TRP A 67 -24.76 -8.68 26.18
C TRP A 67 -24.76 -7.36 26.96
N GLY A 68 -25.54 -6.38 26.50
CA GLY A 68 -25.76 -5.13 27.22
C GLY A 68 -24.69 -4.06 27.04
N GLY A 69 -23.95 -4.07 25.93
CA GLY A 69 -23.06 -2.99 25.55
C GLY A 69 -21.80 -2.80 26.41
N PHE A 70 -21.55 -3.69 27.36
CA PHE A 70 -20.41 -3.53 28.29
C PHE A 70 -19.04 -3.78 27.64
N ALA A 71 -19.00 -4.49 26.49
CA ALA A 71 -17.74 -4.84 25.85
C ALA A 71 -16.91 -3.62 25.44
N GLN A 72 -17.55 -2.49 25.12
CA GLN A 72 -16.88 -1.22 24.84
C GLN A 72 -16.03 -0.71 26.01
N ASN A 73 -16.39 -1.08 27.26
CA ASN A 73 -15.65 -0.70 28.46
C ASN A 73 -14.35 -1.51 28.61
N TYR A 74 -14.20 -2.58 27.83
CA TYR A 74 -13.01 -3.43 27.79
C TYR A 74 -12.18 -3.20 26.52
N ALA A 75 -12.39 -2.10 25.81
CA ALA A 75 -11.56 -1.75 24.66
C ALA A 75 -10.18 -1.28 25.12
N ASP A 76 -9.13 -1.92 24.61
CA ASP A 76 -7.75 -1.48 24.79
C ASP A 76 -7.44 -0.27 23.92
N ARG A 77 -8.05 -0.20 22.74
CA ARG A 77 -7.94 0.94 21.85
C ARG A 77 -9.22 1.17 21.04
N ARG A 78 -9.36 2.38 20.57
CA ARG A 78 -10.48 2.80 19.73
C ARG A 78 -9.95 3.38 18.44
N ILE A 79 -10.54 2.98 17.31
CA ILE A 79 -10.18 3.45 15.97
C ILE A 79 -11.41 4.15 15.40
N PRO A 80 -11.42 5.49 15.32
CA PRO A 80 -12.55 6.20 14.73
C PRO A 80 -12.64 5.92 13.23
N PHE A 81 -13.86 5.85 12.70
CA PHE A 81 -14.07 5.91 11.26
C PHE A 81 -13.64 7.28 10.73
N GLU A 82 -13.15 7.33 9.49
CA GLU A 82 -12.91 8.61 8.80
C GLU A 82 -14.22 9.41 8.65
N ASP A 83 -15.32 8.70 8.38
CA ASP A 83 -16.66 9.28 8.30
C ASP A 83 -17.64 8.40 9.07
N ALA A 84 -18.43 9.00 9.96
CA ALA A 84 -19.48 8.31 10.75
C ALA A 84 -20.50 7.57 9.87
N ALA A 85 -20.72 8.07 8.64
CA ALA A 85 -21.60 7.42 7.65
C ALA A 85 -21.14 6.00 7.25
N TYR A 86 -19.92 5.58 7.57
CA TYR A 86 -19.44 4.23 7.26
C TYR A 86 -19.96 3.14 8.21
N THR A 87 -20.47 3.49 9.38
CA THR A 87 -21.00 2.51 10.33
C THR A 87 -22.08 1.60 9.75
N PRO A 88 -23.11 2.08 9.02
CA PRO A 88 -24.08 1.21 8.35
C PRO A 88 -23.46 0.29 7.30
N PHE A 89 -22.53 0.80 6.48
CA PHE A 89 -21.83 0.00 5.48
C PHE A 89 -21.00 -1.11 6.12
N PHE A 90 -20.32 -0.81 7.22
CA PHE A 90 -19.57 -1.79 7.99
C PHE A 90 -20.49 -2.88 8.55
N ASN A 91 -21.64 -2.51 9.09
CA ASN A 91 -22.60 -3.45 9.67
C ASN A 91 -23.23 -4.38 8.63
N SER A 92 -23.42 -3.91 7.40
CA SER A 92 -23.95 -4.69 6.26
C SER A 92 -22.87 -5.39 5.43
N ALA A 93 -21.58 -5.16 5.72
CA ALA A 93 -20.48 -5.75 4.96
C ALA A 93 -20.44 -7.28 5.14
N PRO A 94 -20.09 -8.04 4.07
CA PRO A 94 -19.90 -9.47 4.18
C PRO A 94 -18.71 -9.79 5.11
N VAL A 95 -18.76 -10.96 5.75
CA VAL A 95 -17.78 -11.37 6.78
C VAL A 95 -16.34 -11.29 6.28
N GLU A 96 -16.10 -11.60 5.01
CA GLU A 96 -14.79 -11.52 4.37
C GLU A 96 -14.22 -10.10 4.35
N SER A 97 -15.08 -9.09 4.39
CA SER A 97 -14.70 -7.66 4.42
C SER A 97 -14.45 -7.14 5.84
N LEU A 98 -14.78 -7.92 6.86
CA LEU A 98 -14.67 -7.50 8.26
C LEU A 98 -13.26 -7.70 8.85
N SER A 99 -12.32 -8.28 8.09
CA SER A 99 -10.91 -8.35 8.49
C SER A 99 -10.21 -7.02 8.23
N ILE A 100 -9.80 -6.32 9.27
CA ILE A 100 -9.21 -4.97 9.21
C ILE A 100 -7.69 -5.07 9.27
N PRO A 101 -6.95 -4.82 8.17
CA PRO A 101 -5.50 -4.68 8.24
C PRO A 101 -5.12 -3.46 9.07
N THR A 102 -4.07 -3.61 9.90
CA THR A 102 -3.64 -2.60 10.87
C THR A 102 -2.26 -2.07 10.54
N PHE A 103 -1.96 -0.85 11.00
CA PHE A 103 -0.64 -0.24 10.86
C PHE A 103 0.38 -0.95 11.75
N SER A 104 1.64 -1.04 11.29
CA SER A 104 2.75 -1.59 12.07
C SER A 104 2.88 -0.87 13.41
N ALA A 105 2.92 -1.62 14.49
CA ALA A 105 2.99 -1.05 15.84
C ALA A 105 3.85 -1.91 16.75
N ASN A 106 4.46 -1.27 17.73
CA ASN A 106 5.11 -1.89 18.89
C ASN A 106 4.40 -1.45 20.18
N ASN A 107 4.99 -1.77 21.32
CA ASN A 107 4.42 -1.41 22.63
C ASN A 107 4.33 0.11 22.86
N ALA A 108 5.17 0.92 22.20
CA ALA A 108 5.13 2.37 22.32
C ALA A 108 4.08 3.02 21.39
N GLY A 109 3.68 2.35 20.31
CA GLY A 109 2.67 2.84 19.37
C GLY A 109 2.94 2.47 17.92
N PRO A 110 2.15 3.00 16.98
CA PRO A 110 2.38 2.84 15.55
C PRO A 110 3.67 3.51 15.10
N PHE A 111 4.40 2.88 14.20
CA PHE A 111 5.65 3.40 13.62
C PHE A 111 5.77 3.05 12.14
N LEU A 112 6.53 3.85 11.40
CA LEU A 112 6.84 3.60 10.00
C LEU A 112 8.13 2.77 9.89
N PRO A 113 8.06 1.50 9.42
CA PRO A 113 9.25 0.68 9.27
C PRO A 113 10.23 1.25 8.26
N GLY A 114 11.49 1.43 8.65
CA GLY A 114 12.58 1.88 7.78
C GLY A 114 12.79 0.95 6.58
N ALA A 115 12.51 -0.34 6.76
CA ALA A 115 12.55 -1.32 5.68
C ALA A 115 11.54 -1.02 4.55
N ALA A 116 10.36 -0.47 4.88
CA ALA A 116 9.36 -0.08 3.87
C ALA A 116 9.85 1.10 3.03
N ILE A 117 10.45 2.11 3.67
CA ILE A 117 11.06 3.26 2.99
C ILE A 117 12.21 2.78 2.09
N LYS A 118 13.10 1.96 2.66
CA LYS A 118 14.26 1.43 1.94
C LYS A 118 13.86 0.58 0.74
N GLY A 119 12.80 -0.21 0.87
CA GLY A 119 12.24 -1.01 -0.23
C GLY A 119 11.69 -0.16 -1.38
N ALA A 120 10.96 0.93 -1.06
CA ALA A 120 10.45 1.85 -2.08
C ALA A 120 11.59 2.58 -2.81
N LEU A 121 12.59 3.08 -2.08
CA LEU A 121 13.79 3.70 -2.67
C LEU A 121 14.59 2.72 -3.53
N ARG A 122 14.71 1.44 -3.10
CA ARG A 122 15.34 0.39 -3.92
C ARG A 122 14.59 0.20 -5.23
N THR A 123 13.26 0.09 -5.19
CA THR A 123 12.45 -0.08 -6.41
C THR A 123 12.63 1.10 -7.36
N ALA A 124 12.63 2.32 -6.84
CA ALA A 124 12.87 3.53 -7.63
C ALA A 124 14.28 3.55 -8.23
N LEU A 125 15.29 3.14 -7.47
CA LEU A 125 16.68 3.04 -7.97
C LEU A 125 16.82 1.98 -9.07
N VAL A 126 16.13 0.83 -8.96
CA VAL A 126 16.06 -0.18 -10.01
C VAL A 126 15.40 0.41 -11.26
N PHE A 127 14.24 1.08 -11.09
CA PHE A 127 13.53 1.74 -12.19
C PHE A 127 14.42 2.73 -12.97
N SER A 128 15.15 3.59 -12.27
CA SER A 128 15.98 4.61 -12.90
C SER A 128 17.22 4.04 -13.61
N ARG A 129 17.61 2.79 -13.32
CA ARG A 129 18.85 2.18 -13.83
C ARG A 129 18.64 1.02 -14.79
N VAL A 130 17.43 0.42 -14.83
CA VAL A 130 17.14 -0.64 -15.79
C VAL A 130 17.09 -0.05 -17.19
N LYS A 131 17.97 -0.53 -18.07
CA LYS A 131 17.98 -0.12 -19.47
C LYS A 131 16.84 -0.81 -20.23
N PRO A 132 16.11 -0.09 -21.11
CA PRO A 132 15.04 -0.70 -21.92
C PRO A 132 15.49 -1.95 -22.69
N ALA A 133 16.69 -1.91 -23.29
CA ALA A 133 17.24 -3.05 -24.01
C ALA A 133 17.48 -4.29 -23.12
N ALA A 134 17.85 -4.10 -21.85
CA ALA A 134 18.04 -5.23 -20.93
C ALA A 134 16.69 -5.85 -20.51
N PHE A 135 15.63 -5.03 -20.39
CA PHE A 135 14.28 -5.55 -20.14
C PHE A 135 13.72 -6.26 -21.37
N HIS A 136 13.94 -5.72 -22.57
CA HIS A 136 13.58 -6.36 -23.84
C HIS A 136 14.23 -7.74 -23.97
N ALA A 137 15.54 -7.83 -23.72
CA ALA A 137 16.26 -9.11 -23.75
C ALA A 137 15.71 -10.13 -22.74
N LEU A 138 15.29 -9.67 -21.54
CA LEU A 138 14.60 -10.54 -20.58
C LEU A 138 13.25 -11.00 -21.12
N ALA A 139 12.45 -10.12 -21.71
CA ALA A 139 11.15 -10.45 -22.26
C ALA A 139 11.27 -11.52 -23.36
N GLU A 140 12.20 -11.36 -24.29
CA GLU A 140 12.46 -12.34 -25.35
C GLU A 140 12.95 -13.69 -24.80
N LYS A 141 13.86 -13.67 -23.81
CA LYS A 141 14.35 -14.90 -23.17
C LYS A 141 13.23 -15.69 -22.47
N LEU A 142 12.25 -15.01 -21.90
CA LEU A 142 11.16 -15.67 -21.17
C LEU A 142 10.09 -16.26 -22.10
N VAL A 143 10.02 -15.85 -23.37
CA VAL A 143 9.07 -16.41 -24.34
C VAL A 143 9.47 -17.83 -24.69
N GLY A 144 8.61 -18.79 -24.40
CA GLY A 144 8.82 -20.22 -24.73
C GLY A 144 9.67 -20.99 -23.72
N GLU A 145 10.22 -20.36 -22.70
CA GLU A 145 10.98 -21.03 -21.63
C GLU A 145 10.13 -21.20 -20.36
N ARG A 146 10.51 -22.18 -19.53
CA ARG A 146 9.95 -22.29 -18.18
C ARG A 146 10.42 -21.10 -17.36
N LEU A 147 9.49 -20.39 -16.72
CA LEU A 147 9.79 -19.25 -15.86
C LEU A 147 10.82 -19.63 -14.77
N PRO A 148 12.00 -19.02 -14.73
CA PRO A 148 12.99 -19.28 -13.69
C PRO A 148 12.47 -18.79 -12.34
N ARG A 149 13.02 -19.35 -11.24
CA ARG A 149 12.58 -18.99 -9.87
C ARG A 149 12.73 -17.47 -9.58
N ARG A 150 13.71 -16.83 -10.18
CA ARG A 150 14.01 -15.39 -10.00
C ARG A 150 14.29 -14.73 -11.36
N PRO A 151 13.26 -14.50 -12.17
CA PRO A 151 13.43 -14.03 -13.55
C PRO A 151 14.09 -12.65 -13.66
N ALA A 152 13.89 -11.77 -12.66
CA ALA A 152 14.40 -10.41 -12.65
C ALA A 152 15.78 -10.26 -11.94
N GLU A 153 16.37 -11.34 -11.42
CA GLU A 153 17.60 -11.25 -10.60
C GLU A 153 18.76 -10.61 -11.36
N ASP A 154 18.92 -10.92 -12.64
CA ASP A 154 19.99 -10.35 -13.48
C ASP A 154 19.77 -8.86 -13.71
N LEU A 155 18.54 -8.41 -13.94
CA LEU A 155 18.21 -6.99 -14.08
C LEU A 155 18.46 -6.23 -12.78
N GLU A 156 18.03 -6.76 -11.66
CA GLU A 156 18.28 -6.15 -10.35
C GLU A 156 19.77 -6.07 -10.05
N ARG A 157 20.53 -7.14 -10.32
CA ARG A 157 21.97 -7.18 -10.11
C ARG A 157 22.70 -6.15 -10.98
N GLN A 158 22.30 -5.96 -12.23
CA GLN A 158 22.83 -4.93 -13.09
C GLN A 158 22.51 -3.51 -12.60
N ALA A 159 21.28 -3.29 -12.10
CA ALA A 159 20.81 -1.99 -11.66
C ALA A 159 21.41 -1.56 -10.31
N VAL A 160 21.39 -2.44 -9.31
CA VAL A 160 21.74 -2.07 -7.92
C VAL A 160 22.91 -2.86 -7.34
N GLY A 161 23.45 -3.86 -8.05
CA GLY A 161 24.46 -4.77 -7.54
C GLY A 161 23.87 -5.93 -6.75
N SER A 162 24.73 -6.78 -6.21
CA SER A 162 24.35 -7.92 -5.36
C SER A 162 25.36 -8.15 -4.25
N GLY A 163 24.95 -8.74 -3.13
CA GLY A 163 25.82 -9.05 -2.02
C GLY A 163 26.61 -7.83 -1.53
N GLY A 164 27.96 -7.91 -1.57
CA GLY A 164 28.85 -6.84 -1.14
C GLY A 164 28.74 -5.55 -1.97
N SER A 165 28.37 -5.66 -3.26
CA SER A 165 28.24 -4.53 -4.19
C SER A 165 26.84 -3.92 -4.25
N ASP A 166 25.87 -4.39 -3.46
CA ASP A 166 24.51 -3.83 -3.44
C ASP A 166 24.55 -2.37 -2.95
N ARG A 167 24.07 -1.45 -3.80
CA ARG A 167 24.09 0.00 -3.56
C ARG A 167 23.27 0.41 -2.34
N MET A 168 22.21 -0.33 -2.00
CA MET A 168 21.38 -0.01 -0.83
C MET A 168 22.11 -0.23 0.51
N ARG A 169 23.31 -0.83 0.50
CA ARG A 169 24.18 -0.90 1.69
C ARG A 169 24.77 0.46 2.07
N ALA A 170 24.83 1.40 1.14
CA ALA A 170 25.31 2.75 1.41
C ALA A 170 24.38 3.56 2.32
N VAL A 171 23.13 3.15 2.51
CA VAL A 171 22.18 3.87 3.35
C VAL A 171 21.55 2.96 4.42
N VAL A 172 21.42 3.52 5.62
CA VAL A 172 20.73 2.90 6.75
C VAL A 172 19.56 3.81 7.13
N ILE A 173 18.36 3.25 7.16
CA ILE A 173 17.11 3.94 7.50
C ILE A 173 16.53 3.23 8.71
N ALA A 174 16.48 3.92 9.83
CA ALA A 174 15.88 3.38 11.06
C ALA A 174 14.34 3.39 10.94
N ASP A 175 13.69 2.57 11.75
CA ASP A 175 12.28 2.71 12.01
C ASP A 175 11.99 4.10 12.58
N SER A 176 10.81 4.65 12.33
CA SER A 176 10.42 5.93 12.93
C SER A 176 10.21 5.81 14.43
N GLU A 177 10.21 6.94 15.10
CA GLU A 177 9.63 7.06 16.42
C GLU A 177 8.15 6.62 16.38
N ALA A 178 7.68 6.08 17.50
CA ALA A 178 6.28 5.68 17.62
C ALA A 178 5.40 6.93 17.79
N LEU A 179 4.23 6.91 17.16
CA LEU A 179 3.26 7.99 17.21
C LEU A 179 2.08 7.67 18.13
N SER A 180 1.37 8.73 18.54
CA SER A 180 0.03 8.59 19.11
C SER A 180 -0.93 7.95 18.10
N ARG A 181 -1.84 7.11 18.60
CA ARG A 181 -2.86 6.43 17.78
C ARG A 181 -3.96 7.38 17.28
N GLU A 182 -4.02 8.61 17.74
CA GLU A 182 -5.06 9.60 17.40
C GLU A 182 -5.04 10.00 15.93
N THR A 183 -3.88 9.92 15.27
CA THR A 183 -3.71 10.22 13.85
C THR A 183 -4.10 9.07 12.93
N PHE A 184 -4.54 7.93 13.49
CA PHE A 184 -4.97 6.75 12.75
C PHE A 184 -6.47 6.63 12.76
N LYS A 185 -7.05 6.38 11.57
CA LYS A 185 -8.48 6.23 11.37
C LYS A 185 -8.78 4.98 10.55
N LEU A 186 -10.03 4.55 10.61
CA LEU A 186 -10.53 3.50 9.76
C LEU A 186 -11.09 4.11 8.47
N TYR A 187 -10.46 3.79 7.34
CA TYR A 187 -10.85 4.25 6.01
C TYR A 187 -11.58 3.15 5.25
N LEU A 188 -12.57 3.57 4.46
CA LEU A 188 -13.22 2.72 3.47
C LEU A 188 -12.43 2.77 2.16
N LEU A 189 -12.13 1.59 1.63
CA LEU A 189 -11.52 1.43 0.32
C LEU A 189 -12.36 0.49 -0.54
N ARG A 190 -12.40 0.78 -1.83
CA ARG A 190 -13.02 -0.07 -2.85
C ARG A 190 -12.08 -0.23 -4.03
N VAL A 191 -12.24 -1.29 -4.80
CA VAL A 191 -11.41 -1.54 -5.98
C VAL A 191 -12.18 -1.18 -7.24
N SER A 192 -11.74 -0.11 -7.90
CA SER A 192 -12.23 0.25 -9.23
C SER A 192 -11.54 -0.60 -10.31
N THR A 193 -12.21 -0.81 -11.43
CA THR A 193 -11.70 -1.59 -12.56
C THR A 193 -12.13 -0.98 -13.88
N LEU A 194 -11.32 -1.16 -14.92
CA LEU A 194 -11.73 -0.84 -16.30
C LEU A 194 -12.50 -2.01 -16.90
N ILE A 195 -13.57 -1.70 -17.62
CA ILE A 195 -14.39 -2.61 -18.39
C ILE A 195 -14.34 -2.13 -19.86
N ALA A 196 -14.07 -3.03 -20.80
CA ALA A 196 -14.06 -2.70 -22.22
C ALA A 196 -15.46 -2.32 -22.72
N LYS A 197 -15.56 -1.23 -23.47
CA LYS A 197 -16.78 -0.81 -24.19
C LYS A 197 -16.66 -0.94 -25.72
N GLY A 198 -15.44 -1.11 -26.21
CA GLY A 198 -15.10 -1.18 -27.63
C GLY A 198 -13.59 -1.05 -27.82
N ALA A 199 -13.13 -0.83 -29.03
CA ALA A 199 -11.72 -0.63 -29.32
C ALA A 199 -11.21 0.64 -28.62
N ALA A 200 -10.26 0.47 -27.67
CA ALA A 200 -9.65 1.54 -26.87
C ALA A 200 -10.64 2.43 -26.06
N GLN A 201 -11.87 1.97 -25.86
CA GLN A 201 -12.86 2.65 -25.03
C GLN A 201 -13.14 1.84 -23.76
N TYR A 202 -13.17 2.53 -22.61
CA TYR A 202 -13.33 1.91 -21.30
C TYR A 202 -14.46 2.55 -20.52
N SER A 203 -15.00 1.80 -19.58
CA SER A 203 -15.91 2.31 -18.55
C SER A 203 -15.45 1.88 -17.17
N LEU A 204 -15.91 2.61 -16.18
CA LEU A 204 -15.70 2.30 -14.78
C LEU A 204 -16.56 1.11 -14.37
N GLY A 205 -15.94 0.17 -13.66
CA GLY A 205 -16.60 -0.87 -12.89
C GLY A 205 -16.03 -0.93 -11.48
N TRP A 206 -16.69 -1.68 -10.61
CA TRP A 206 -16.33 -1.84 -9.22
C TRP A 206 -16.26 -3.32 -8.86
N LYS A 207 -15.12 -3.76 -8.32
CA LYS A 207 -14.83 -5.16 -8.03
C LYS A 207 -15.68 -5.69 -6.89
N GLN A 208 -16.31 -6.84 -7.13
CA GLN A 208 -16.91 -7.67 -6.09
C GLN A 208 -15.98 -8.82 -5.71
N ALA A 209 -15.92 -9.16 -4.41
CA ALA A 209 -15.26 -10.35 -3.94
C ALA A 209 -16.16 -11.57 -4.20
N GLY A 210 -15.51 -12.72 -4.43
CA GLY A 210 -16.19 -13.99 -4.66
C GLY A 210 -15.87 -14.59 -6.02
N ARG A 211 -15.91 -15.91 -6.08
CA ARG A 211 -15.65 -16.66 -7.30
C ARG A 211 -16.82 -16.47 -8.28
N GLY A 212 -16.55 -15.92 -9.46
CA GLY A 212 -17.57 -15.69 -10.47
C GLY A 212 -18.39 -14.39 -10.28
N ALA A 213 -18.05 -13.56 -9.29
CA ALA A 213 -18.73 -12.28 -9.09
C ALA A 213 -18.56 -11.34 -10.30
N VAL A 214 -19.65 -10.69 -10.68
CA VAL A 214 -19.67 -9.71 -11.77
C VAL A 214 -19.34 -8.34 -11.21
N ASP A 215 -18.51 -7.57 -11.92
CA ASP A 215 -18.14 -6.21 -11.51
C ASP A 215 -19.37 -5.30 -11.49
N GLY A 216 -19.57 -4.57 -10.40
CA GLY A 216 -20.68 -3.62 -10.22
C GLY A 216 -20.51 -2.36 -11.03
N LYS A 217 -21.62 -1.66 -11.27
CA LYS A 217 -21.63 -0.36 -11.98
C LYS A 217 -21.47 0.82 -11.01
N ARG A 218 -21.94 0.69 -9.78
CA ARG A 218 -21.87 1.72 -8.74
C ARG A 218 -20.85 1.33 -7.69
N PRO A 219 -20.25 2.30 -6.99
CA PRO A 219 -19.34 2.02 -5.87
C PRO A 219 -19.95 1.06 -4.84
N ASP A 220 -21.23 1.25 -4.50
CA ASP A 220 -21.92 0.45 -3.47
C ASP A 220 -22.12 -1.02 -3.87
N ASP A 221 -22.05 -1.31 -5.16
CA ASP A 221 -22.10 -2.69 -5.66
C ASP A 221 -20.78 -3.45 -5.38
N SER A 222 -19.68 -2.74 -5.02
CA SER A 222 -18.38 -3.37 -4.77
C SER A 222 -18.24 -3.88 -3.34
N THR A 223 -17.38 -4.86 -3.16
CA THR A 223 -17.00 -5.33 -1.83
C THR A 223 -16.19 -4.25 -1.11
N PRO A 224 -16.68 -3.71 0.02
CA PRO A 224 -15.94 -2.74 0.81
C PRO A 224 -14.74 -3.39 1.49
N THR A 225 -13.67 -2.64 1.68
CA THR A 225 -12.54 -3.03 2.52
C THR A 225 -12.27 -1.91 3.50
N PHE A 226 -12.18 -2.22 4.78
CA PHE A 226 -11.83 -1.26 5.80
C PHE A 226 -10.39 -1.48 6.24
N ALA A 227 -9.64 -0.39 6.47
CA ALA A 227 -8.23 -0.46 6.87
C ALA A 227 -7.89 0.65 7.86
N GLU A 228 -7.09 0.33 8.88
CA GLU A 228 -6.52 1.33 9.78
C GLU A 228 -5.34 2.01 9.08
N MET A 229 -5.46 3.31 8.81
CA MET A 229 -4.47 4.06 8.04
C MET A 229 -4.08 5.34 8.78
N ALA A 230 -2.83 5.76 8.62
CA ALA A 230 -2.38 7.09 9.02
C ALA A 230 -3.09 8.15 8.17
N ALA A 231 -3.64 9.17 8.83
CA ALA A 231 -4.34 10.26 8.17
C ALA A 231 -3.37 11.19 7.43
N PRO A 232 -3.81 11.88 6.36
CA PRO A 232 -3.04 12.94 5.74
C PRO A 232 -2.58 13.98 6.75
N GLY A 233 -1.33 14.45 6.63
CA GLY A 233 -0.67 15.34 7.58
C GLY A 233 0.07 14.64 8.72
N THR A 234 -0.14 13.34 8.95
CA THR A 234 0.65 12.55 9.91
C THR A 234 2.12 12.56 9.48
N ALA A 235 3.02 12.88 10.40
CA ALA A 235 4.46 12.93 10.16
C ALA A 235 5.20 11.91 11.02
N PHE A 236 5.98 11.06 10.37
CA PHE A 236 6.88 10.10 11.00
C PHE A 236 8.32 10.64 10.94
N GLU A 237 9.05 10.57 12.02
CA GLU A 237 10.45 10.99 12.10
C GLU A 237 11.34 9.84 12.55
N GLY A 238 12.55 9.78 12.00
CA GLY A 238 13.52 8.75 12.35
C GLY A 238 14.92 9.10 11.89
N ALA A 239 15.86 8.16 12.04
CA ALA A 239 17.25 8.39 11.69
C ALA A 239 17.59 7.89 10.27
N TRP A 240 18.38 8.70 9.56
CA TRP A 240 19.01 8.40 8.28
C TRP A 240 20.52 8.47 8.41
N ARG A 241 21.22 7.48 7.90
CA ARG A 241 22.67 7.48 7.86
C ARG A 241 23.17 7.02 6.49
N GLU A 242 24.12 7.76 5.94
CA GLU A 242 24.89 7.38 4.76
C GLU A 242 26.21 6.75 5.20
N ASN A 243 26.69 5.79 4.42
CA ASN A 243 27.96 5.14 4.69
C ASN A 243 29.08 5.82 3.88
N ASP A 244 29.80 6.74 4.52
CA ASP A 244 30.86 7.53 3.92
C ASP A 244 31.97 6.66 3.35
N PHE A 245 32.29 5.52 4.01
CA PHE A 245 33.32 4.60 3.51
C PHE A 245 32.94 4.01 2.15
N LEU A 246 31.69 3.56 1.98
CA LEU A 246 31.22 3.00 0.71
C LEU A 246 31.11 4.07 -0.40
N ASN A 247 31.00 5.33 -0.03
CA ASN A 247 30.92 6.46 -0.95
C ASN A 247 32.28 7.08 -1.31
N ARG A 248 33.40 6.61 -0.72
CA ARG A 248 34.76 7.02 -1.14
C ARG A 248 35.03 6.58 -2.58
N GLU A 249 35.77 7.38 -3.33
CA GLU A 249 35.96 7.15 -4.74
C GLU A 249 36.64 5.80 -5.04
N GLU A 250 37.70 5.45 -4.32
CA GLU A 250 38.41 4.22 -4.47
C GLU A 250 37.53 2.99 -4.21
N VAL A 251 36.68 3.07 -3.15
CA VAL A 251 35.76 1.99 -2.79
C VAL A 251 34.65 1.86 -3.83
N ARG A 252 34.12 2.98 -4.32
CA ARG A 252 33.12 2.97 -5.39
C ARG A 252 33.64 2.35 -6.69
N GLN A 253 34.88 2.67 -7.06
CA GLN A 253 35.54 2.07 -8.24
C GLN A 253 35.65 0.54 -8.08
N MET A 254 36.10 0.05 -6.91
CA MET A 254 36.15 -1.39 -6.61
C MET A 254 34.77 -2.05 -6.67
N LEU A 255 33.73 -1.36 -6.20
CA LEU A 255 32.34 -1.84 -6.20
C LEU A 255 31.64 -1.64 -7.56
N ARG A 256 32.32 -1.02 -8.54
CA ARG A 256 31.76 -0.63 -9.85
C ARG A 256 30.55 0.27 -9.74
N TRP A 257 30.57 1.22 -8.80
CA TRP A 257 29.54 2.23 -8.65
C TRP A 257 29.95 3.53 -9.36
N ASN A 258 29.20 3.91 -10.38
CA ASN A 258 29.51 5.09 -11.20
C ASN A 258 29.30 6.43 -10.47
N GLN A 259 28.49 6.42 -9.40
CA GLN A 259 28.17 7.62 -8.62
C GLN A 259 27.89 7.24 -7.16
N PRO A 260 28.05 8.19 -6.22
CA PRO A 260 27.75 7.95 -4.82
C PRO A 260 26.26 7.65 -4.62
N VAL A 261 25.96 6.90 -3.56
CA VAL A 261 24.58 6.60 -3.16
C VAL A 261 24.28 7.41 -1.90
N THR A 262 23.59 8.51 -2.09
CA THR A 262 23.19 9.49 -1.07
C THR A 262 21.66 9.68 -1.10
N HIS A 263 21.12 10.39 -0.12
CA HIS A 263 19.69 10.77 -0.18
C HIS A 263 19.37 11.52 -1.46
N ALA A 264 20.23 12.44 -1.92
CA ALA A 264 19.98 13.23 -3.13
C ALA A 264 19.83 12.33 -4.38
N THR A 265 20.77 11.38 -4.59
CA THR A 265 20.69 10.46 -5.74
C THR A 265 19.51 9.48 -5.65
N LEU A 266 19.15 9.05 -4.45
CA LEU A 266 17.98 8.19 -4.23
C LEU A 266 16.67 8.96 -4.42
N PHE A 267 16.60 10.23 -4.00
CA PHE A 267 15.41 11.06 -4.15
C PHE A 267 15.18 11.45 -5.61
N GLU A 268 16.22 11.69 -6.37
CA GLU A 268 16.10 11.88 -7.82
C GLU A 268 15.47 10.66 -8.49
N ALA A 269 15.96 9.45 -8.20
CA ALA A 269 15.38 8.21 -8.70
C ALA A 269 13.93 8.02 -8.23
N ALA A 270 13.63 8.34 -6.97
CA ALA A 270 12.29 8.24 -6.39
C ALA A 270 11.32 9.21 -7.09
N ASN A 271 11.74 10.44 -7.36
CA ASN A 271 10.92 11.44 -8.05
C ASN A 271 10.67 11.08 -9.51
N GLN A 272 11.66 10.50 -10.22
CA GLN A 272 11.45 9.98 -11.57
C GLN A 272 10.42 8.84 -11.57
N TYR A 273 10.53 7.92 -10.61
CA TYR A 273 9.59 6.82 -10.46
C TYR A 273 8.19 7.28 -10.08
N ALA A 274 8.07 8.23 -9.14
CA ALA A 274 6.80 8.83 -8.75
C ALA A 274 6.11 9.55 -9.92
N ALA A 275 6.87 10.30 -10.74
CA ALA A 275 6.35 10.96 -11.93
C ALA A 275 5.71 9.95 -12.89
N LYS A 276 6.40 8.83 -13.18
CA LYS A 276 5.85 7.78 -14.04
C LYS A 276 4.63 7.09 -13.45
N GLN A 277 4.61 6.83 -12.15
CA GLN A 277 3.43 6.29 -11.49
C GLN A 277 2.23 7.25 -11.60
N LEU A 278 2.43 8.55 -11.34
CA LEU A 278 1.37 9.55 -11.39
C LEU A 278 0.85 9.76 -12.82
N GLU A 279 1.72 9.70 -13.84
CA GLU A 279 1.30 9.67 -15.25
C GLU A 279 0.33 8.52 -15.53
N LEU A 280 0.69 7.29 -15.13
CA LEU A 280 -0.14 6.10 -15.33
C LEU A 280 -1.44 6.14 -14.49
N HIS A 281 -1.44 6.80 -13.35
CA HIS A 281 -2.64 7.02 -12.55
C HIS A 281 -3.54 8.09 -13.16
N ALA A 282 -2.99 9.15 -13.74
CA ALA A 282 -3.74 10.18 -14.47
C ALA A 282 -4.44 9.59 -15.69
N GLN A 283 -3.75 8.78 -16.49
CA GLN A 283 -4.35 8.04 -17.61
C GLN A 283 -5.51 7.14 -17.15
N TYR A 284 -5.32 6.42 -16.05
CA TYR A 284 -6.39 5.58 -15.48
C TYR A 284 -7.60 6.41 -15.04
N ALA A 285 -7.39 7.55 -14.38
CA ALA A 285 -8.47 8.45 -13.97
C ALA A 285 -9.26 8.96 -15.17
N GLN A 286 -8.57 9.32 -16.24
CA GLN A 286 -9.20 9.73 -17.50
C GLN A 286 -10.03 8.60 -18.12
N TRP A 287 -9.48 7.38 -18.24
CA TRP A 287 -10.19 6.23 -18.82
C TRP A 287 -11.40 5.79 -18.00
N SER A 288 -11.33 5.92 -16.68
CA SER A 288 -12.41 5.53 -15.78
C SER A 288 -13.44 6.61 -15.52
N GLY A 289 -13.14 7.89 -15.85
CA GLY A 289 -14.01 9.02 -15.53
C GLY A 289 -14.09 9.32 -14.00
N LEU A 290 -13.13 8.87 -13.21
CA LEU A 290 -13.09 9.13 -11.77
C LEU A 290 -12.50 10.54 -11.49
N GLU A 291 -13.35 11.56 -11.52
CA GLU A 291 -12.94 12.96 -11.31
C GLU A 291 -12.22 13.21 -10.00
N GLY A 292 -12.73 12.66 -8.88
CA GLY A 292 -12.08 12.81 -7.57
C GLY A 292 -10.69 12.19 -7.52
N LEU A 293 -10.49 11.06 -8.22
CA LEU A 293 -9.17 10.44 -8.36
C LEU A 293 -8.26 11.32 -9.24
N GLY A 294 -8.78 11.87 -10.35
CA GLY A 294 -8.05 12.79 -11.22
C GLY A 294 -7.55 14.02 -10.47
N ALA A 295 -8.43 14.65 -9.67
CA ALA A 295 -8.07 15.79 -8.84
C ALA A 295 -6.97 15.45 -7.81
N SER A 296 -7.08 14.30 -7.16
CA SER A 296 -6.07 13.82 -6.21
C SER A 296 -4.71 13.57 -6.89
N VAL A 297 -4.70 13.01 -8.10
CA VAL A 297 -3.47 12.78 -8.86
C VAL A 297 -2.83 14.10 -9.27
N ALA A 298 -3.62 15.08 -9.71
CA ALA A 298 -3.12 16.42 -10.07
C ALA A 298 -2.48 17.13 -8.84
N ASP A 299 -3.11 17.05 -7.67
CA ASP A 299 -2.53 17.57 -6.42
C ASP A 299 -1.19 16.88 -6.07
N LEU A 300 -1.12 15.55 -6.22
CA LEU A 300 0.13 14.81 -6.00
C LEU A 300 1.23 15.18 -7.01
N GLN A 301 0.88 15.51 -8.27
CA GLN A 301 1.84 15.99 -9.26
C GLN A 301 2.41 17.37 -8.85
N GLN A 302 1.57 18.28 -8.36
CA GLN A 302 2.03 19.57 -7.83
C GLN A 302 2.94 19.39 -6.60
N LYS A 303 2.58 18.49 -5.68
CA LYS A 303 3.40 18.16 -4.51
C LYS A 303 4.73 17.50 -4.89
N LEU A 304 4.76 16.71 -5.97
CA LEU A 304 6.01 16.14 -6.49
C LEU A 304 6.98 17.24 -6.93
N GLU A 305 6.50 18.23 -7.67
CA GLU A 305 7.35 19.37 -8.10
C GLU A 305 7.82 20.20 -6.90
N ALA A 306 6.93 20.45 -5.93
CA ALA A 306 7.32 21.15 -4.70
C ALA A 306 8.37 20.36 -3.89
N ALA A 307 8.24 19.04 -3.78
CA ALA A 307 9.20 18.19 -3.11
C ALA A 307 10.56 18.20 -3.81
N ARG A 308 10.58 18.09 -5.15
CA ARG A 308 11.82 18.23 -5.94
C ARG A 308 12.56 19.52 -5.66
N ASN A 309 11.85 20.63 -5.71
CA ASN A 309 12.42 21.97 -5.52
C ASN A 309 12.96 22.19 -4.10
N SER A 310 12.47 21.44 -3.12
CA SER A 310 12.88 21.51 -1.71
C SER A 310 13.82 20.38 -1.27
N GLY A 311 14.37 19.61 -2.21
CA GLY A 311 15.32 18.55 -1.93
C GLY A 311 14.71 17.29 -1.29
N GLY A 312 13.38 17.12 -1.42
CA GLY A 312 12.64 15.93 -0.98
C GLY A 312 12.22 15.02 -2.13
N CYS A 313 11.44 13.99 -1.80
CA CYS A 313 10.83 13.12 -2.80
C CYS A 313 9.43 12.63 -2.38
N LEU A 314 8.68 12.11 -3.36
CA LEU A 314 7.44 11.40 -3.12
C LEU A 314 7.66 9.89 -3.21
N LEU A 315 7.04 9.16 -2.30
CA LEU A 315 7.03 7.70 -2.26
C LEU A 315 5.59 7.18 -2.18
N ALA A 316 5.29 6.13 -2.95
CA ALA A 316 4.07 5.34 -2.77
C ALA A 316 4.38 4.13 -1.90
N LEU A 317 3.90 4.11 -0.64
CA LEU A 317 4.25 3.13 0.39
C LEU A 317 3.09 2.19 0.74
N GLY A 318 3.44 1.01 1.15
CA GLY A 318 2.61 0.12 1.93
C GLY A 318 1.49 -0.59 1.17
N TRP A 319 0.45 -0.95 1.94
CA TRP A 319 -0.68 -1.71 1.47
C TRP A 319 -1.66 -0.81 0.69
N GLY A 320 -2.13 -1.29 -0.44
CA GLY A 320 -3.07 -0.54 -1.27
C GLY A 320 -2.45 0.29 -2.39
N ALA A 321 -1.16 0.65 -2.30
CA ALA A 321 -0.46 1.40 -3.35
C ALA A 321 -0.38 0.64 -4.71
N GLY A 322 -0.61 -0.67 -4.71
CA GLY A 322 -0.84 -1.47 -5.90
C GLY A 322 0.42 -1.91 -6.65
N PHE A 323 0.22 -2.44 -7.86
CA PHE A 323 1.29 -2.98 -8.70
C PHE A 323 2.33 -1.92 -9.10
N LEU A 324 1.86 -0.71 -9.45
CA LEU A 324 2.74 0.36 -9.95
C LEU A 324 3.79 0.79 -8.94
N SER A 325 3.51 0.69 -7.62
CA SER A 325 4.47 1.05 -6.57
C SER A 325 5.51 -0.04 -6.27
N LYS A 326 5.36 -1.22 -6.87
CA LYS A 326 6.21 -2.39 -6.59
C LYS A 326 6.94 -2.93 -7.81
N SER A 327 6.65 -2.39 -9.00
CA SER A 327 7.25 -2.82 -10.25
C SER A 327 8.19 -1.75 -10.80
N ALA A 328 9.48 -2.07 -10.86
CA ALA A 328 10.45 -1.21 -11.53
C ALA A 328 10.31 -1.21 -13.07
N ALA A 329 9.50 -2.11 -13.63
CA ALA A 329 9.32 -2.26 -15.08
C ALA A 329 8.26 -1.31 -15.68
N ILE A 330 7.66 -0.41 -14.90
CA ILE A 330 6.59 0.49 -15.39
C ILE A 330 7.05 1.51 -16.45
N GLY A 331 8.35 1.66 -16.64
CA GLY A 331 8.94 2.49 -17.71
C GLY A 331 9.34 1.71 -18.96
N ALA A 332 9.21 0.38 -18.95
CA ALA A 332 9.55 -0.45 -20.10
C ALA A 332 8.47 -0.40 -21.19
N ASP A 333 8.78 -0.89 -22.38
CA ASP A 333 7.81 -1.00 -23.48
C ASP A 333 6.60 -1.87 -23.07
N GLU A 334 5.38 -1.47 -23.48
CA GLU A 334 4.16 -2.16 -23.10
C GLU A 334 4.11 -3.59 -23.65
N SER A 335 4.61 -3.83 -24.86
CA SER A 335 4.65 -5.17 -25.47
C SER A 335 5.53 -6.10 -24.64
N ASP A 336 6.71 -5.64 -24.25
CA ASP A 336 7.63 -6.43 -23.43
C ASP A 336 7.10 -6.67 -22.01
N GLN A 337 6.45 -5.65 -21.42
CA GLN A 337 5.76 -5.83 -20.14
C GLN A 337 4.69 -6.92 -20.24
N ARG A 338 3.87 -6.89 -21.29
CA ARG A 338 2.81 -7.88 -21.54
C ARG A 338 3.37 -9.29 -21.72
N LYS A 339 4.49 -9.47 -22.47
CA LYS A 339 5.18 -10.75 -22.61
C LYS A 339 5.57 -11.31 -21.25
N VAL A 340 6.27 -10.52 -20.44
CA VAL A 340 6.72 -10.95 -19.10
C VAL A 340 5.53 -11.28 -18.17
N LEU A 341 4.52 -10.43 -18.15
CA LEU A 341 3.35 -10.61 -17.28
C LEU A 341 2.49 -11.81 -17.69
N ALA A 342 2.41 -12.12 -18.98
CA ALA A 342 1.70 -13.30 -19.49
C ALA A 342 2.31 -14.62 -19.00
N MET A 343 3.62 -14.63 -18.75
CA MET A 343 4.33 -15.80 -18.19
C MET A 343 4.07 -16.01 -16.69
N LEU A 344 3.56 -14.98 -15.99
CA LEU A 344 3.27 -15.05 -14.55
C LEU A 344 1.83 -15.55 -14.34
N PRO A 345 1.60 -16.75 -13.75
CA PRO A 345 0.27 -17.34 -13.63
C PRO A 345 -0.76 -16.42 -12.98
N PHE A 346 -0.31 -15.58 -12.06
CA PHE A 346 -1.17 -14.61 -11.35
C PHE A 346 -1.68 -13.50 -12.26
N TYR A 347 -0.92 -13.07 -13.28
CA TYR A 347 -1.25 -11.96 -14.16
C TYR A 347 -1.71 -12.38 -15.56
N SER A 348 -1.43 -13.61 -15.99
CA SER A 348 -1.71 -14.10 -17.35
C SER A 348 -3.17 -13.88 -17.76
N ARG A 349 -4.13 -14.21 -16.89
CA ARG A 349 -5.56 -13.99 -17.15
C ARG A 349 -5.90 -12.50 -17.33
N ALA A 350 -5.29 -11.60 -16.56
CA ALA A 350 -5.53 -10.16 -16.69
C ALA A 350 -4.98 -9.61 -18.01
N ILE A 351 -3.82 -10.10 -18.45
CA ILE A 351 -3.19 -9.71 -19.72
C ILE A 351 -4.01 -10.18 -20.92
N GLN A 352 -4.58 -11.39 -20.87
CA GLN A 352 -5.44 -11.94 -21.94
C GLN A 352 -6.69 -11.10 -22.21
N THR A 353 -7.13 -10.26 -21.29
CA THR A 353 -8.30 -9.40 -21.50
C THR A 353 -8.07 -8.27 -22.51
N GLY A 354 -6.84 -8.00 -22.93
CA GLY A 354 -6.47 -6.87 -23.80
C GLY A 354 -6.63 -5.49 -23.18
N LEU A 355 -7.10 -5.40 -21.92
CA LEU A 355 -7.26 -4.14 -21.20
C LEU A 355 -5.90 -3.56 -20.78
N PRO A 356 -5.80 -2.23 -20.54
CA PRO A 356 -4.62 -1.61 -19.96
C PRO A 356 -4.23 -2.31 -18.64
N PHE A 357 -2.94 -2.52 -18.43
CA PHE A 357 -2.47 -3.18 -17.22
C PHE A 357 -1.64 -2.22 -16.36
N PRO A 358 -1.86 -2.20 -15.04
CA PRO A 358 -2.94 -2.86 -14.29
C PRO A 358 -4.30 -2.17 -14.49
N LYS A 359 -5.34 -2.95 -14.74
CA LYS A 359 -6.70 -2.45 -15.01
C LYS A 359 -7.49 -2.03 -13.77
N THR A 360 -6.94 -2.21 -12.59
CA THR A 360 -7.62 -1.93 -11.31
C THR A 360 -6.86 -0.92 -10.48
N ARG A 361 -7.60 -0.13 -9.68
CA ARG A 361 -7.04 0.74 -8.65
C ARG A 361 -7.80 0.55 -7.35
N ARG A 362 -7.07 0.50 -6.23
CA ARG A 362 -7.68 0.64 -4.93
C ARG A 362 -7.87 2.12 -4.65
N VAL A 363 -9.09 2.51 -4.36
CA VAL A 363 -9.48 3.91 -4.17
C VAL A 363 -9.95 4.10 -2.73
N VAL A 364 -9.41 5.09 -2.06
CA VAL A 364 -9.85 5.54 -0.74
C VAL A 364 -11.09 6.41 -0.91
N PHE A 365 -12.10 6.16 -0.10
CA PHE A 365 -13.29 6.98 -0.02
C PHE A 365 -13.13 7.98 1.12
N LEU A 366 -13.42 9.24 0.84
CA LEU A 366 -13.51 10.31 1.82
C LEU A 366 -14.91 10.93 1.74
N LYS A 367 -15.57 11.05 2.88
CA LYS A 367 -16.98 11.49 2.94
C LYS A 367 -17.86 10.73 1.95
N ASN A 368 -17.71 9.43 1.92
CA ASN A 368 -18.40 8.48 1.04
C ASN A 368 -18.26 8.73 -0.47
N LYS A 369 -17.20 9.41 -0.92
CA LYS A 369 -16.90 9.63 -2.34
C LYS A 369 -15.52 9.07 -2.70
N PRO A 370 -15.35 8.49 -3.91
CA PRO A 370 -14.04 8.09 -4.41
C PRO A 370 -13.12 9.31 -4.47
N ALA A 371 -12.02 9.33 -3.72
CA ALA A 371 -11.26 10.55 -3.52
C ALA A 371 -9.76 10.43 -3.81
N ALA A 372 -9.09 9.36 -3.37
CA ALA A 372 -7.63 9.33 -3.42
C ALA A 372 -7.06 7.93 -3.66
N LEU A 373 -5.82 7.88 -4.14
CA LEU A 373 -4.98 6.68 -4.10
C LEU A 373 -4.36 6.55 -2.70
N PRO A 374 -4.31 5.35 -2.10
CA PRO A 374 -3.64 5.18 -0.82
C PRO A 374 -2.11 5.17 -0.97
N GLY A 375 -1.42 5.58 0.10
CA GLY A 375 0.00 5.29 0.30
C GLY A 375 0.98 6.37 -0.15
N TRP A 376 0.56 7.56 -0.53
CA TRP A 376 1.47 8.63 -0.95
C TRP A 376 2.01 9.40 0.25
N VAL A 377 3.35 9.52 0.29
CA VAL A 377 4.10 10.14 1.39
C VAL A 377 5.17 11.05 0.80
N GLU A 378 5.31 12.25 1.33
CA GLU A 378 6.46 13.12 1.09
C GLU A 378 7.58 12.73 2.06
N PHE A 379 8.80 12.57 1.55
CA PHE A 379 9.95 12.14 2.32
C PHE A 379 11.11 13.13 2.17
N ARG A 380 11.67 13.56 3.29
CA ARG A 380 12.80 14.50 3.37
C ARG A 380 13.84 14.02 4.35
N VAL A 381 15.10 14.44 4.13
CA VAL A 381 16.22 14.24 5.06
C VAL A 381 16.82 15.61 5.39
N ALA A 382 17.04 15.88 6.67
CA ALA A 382 17.65 17.11 7.21
C ALA A 382 18.85 16.81 8.11
#